data_fdb8737de0d7ffd35dccf6ea563748a3
#
_entry.id   fdb8737de0d7ffd35dccf6ea563748a3
#
_cell.length_a   1.000
_cell.length_b   1.000
_cell.length_c   1.000
_cell.angle_alpha   90.00
_cell.angle_beta   90.00
_cell.angle_gamma   90.00
#
_symmetry.space_group_name_H-M   'P 1'
#
loop_
_entity.id
_entity.type
_entity.pdbx_description
1 polymer ?
#
loop_
_entity_poly.entity_id
_entity_poly.type
_entity_poly.pdbx_seq_one_letter_code
_entity_poly.pdbx_strand_id
1 'polypeptide(L)'
;LFDAAREALRARGKKIMNGPQSFTIYDSVGFDCMNNGRMPVTGILHFAHWYEKHALAYGFEKKADWFCFMVKEDGINWDPLFKMRAELQKKTDVKFVIAKKRDIPSRSGDVMRIFNAAWEGNEDHIALTQKQFDKMFNELKMILIPELAIFAEKDGKTIGFILSGPDASPGIAALNGHLYPWRLIKLLWRV
;
A
#
# COMPACT_ATOMS: atom_id res chain seq x y z
N LEU A 1 0.21 7.34 27.64
CA LEU A 1 -0.32 6.54 26.54
C LEU A 1 0.25 5.11 26.57
N PHE A 2 1.59 4.96 26.49
CA PHE A 2 2.24 3.65 26.44
C PHE A 2 1.99 2.81 27.70
N ASP A 3 2.00 3.43 28.90
CA ASP A 3 1.67 2.71 30.14
C ASP A 3 0.26 2.13 30.12
N ALA A 4 -0.73 2.92 29.72
CA ALA A 4 -2.10 2.46 29.62
C ALA A 4 -2.25 1.32 28.60
N ALA A 5 -1.57 1.38 27.47
CA ALA A 5 -1.55 0.31 26.48
C ALA A 5 -0.89 -0.96 27.05
N ARG A 6 0.25 -0.82 27.73
CA ARG A 6 0.95 -1.92 28.39
C ARG A 6 0.08 -2.62 29.44
N GLU A 7 -0.59 -1.87 30.30
CA GLU A 7 -1.47 -2.39 31.31
C GLU A 7 -2.68 -3.13 30.71
N ALA A 8 -3.30 -2.54 29.69
CA ALA A 8 -4.41 -3.15 28.98
C ALA A 8 -4.02 -4.48 28.31
N LEU A 9 -2.81 -4.58 27.76
CA LEU A 9 -2.29 -5.80 27.17
C LEU A 9 -1.94 -6.84 28.23
N ARG A 10 -1.31 -6.43 29.34
CA ARG A 10 -1.01 -7.32 30.47
C ARG A 10 -2.28 -7.90 31.08
N ALA A 11 -3.32 -7.10 31.27
CA ALA A 11 -4.62 -7.57 31.76
C ALA A 11 -5.24 -8.63 30.84
N ARG A 12 -4.85 -8.67 29.55
CA ARG A 12 -5.27 -9.68 28.57
C ARG A 12 -4.25 -10.82 28.41
N GLY A 13 -3.27 -10.94 29.29
CA GLY A 13 -2.24 -11.98 29.26
C GLY A 13 -1.25 -11.85 28.12
N LYS A 14 -1.16 -10.68 27.45
CA LYS A 14 -0.22 -10.45 26.38
C LYS A 14 1.17 -10.13 26.93
N LYS A 15 2.20 -10.68 26.29
CA LYS A 15 3.62 -10.54 26.71
C LYS A 15 4.38 -9.53 25.85
N ILE A 16 3.90 -9.26 24.64
CA ILE A 16 4.54 -8.39 23.66
C ILE A 16 3.57 -7.26 23.29
N MET A 17 4.08 -6.06 23.20
CA MET A 17 3.41 -4.88 22.68
C MET A 17 4.09 -4.47 21.37
N ASN A 18 3.42 -4.68 20.25
CA ASN A 18 3.91 -4.31 18.91
C ASN A 18 3.15 -3.09 18.39
N GLY A 19 3.85 -2.20 17.68
CA GLY A 19 3.26 -0.97 17.15
C GLY A 19 4.30 0.04 16.65
N PRO A 20 3.87 1.21 16.21
CA PRO A 20 2.47 1.62 16.08
C PRO A 20 1.80 0.90 14.91
N GLN A 21 0.59 0.48 15.13
CA GLN A 21 -0.21 -0.17 14.11
C GLN A 21 -1.70 0.12 14.39
N SER A 22 -2.47 0.38 13.35
CA SER A 22 -3.93 0.46 13.47
C SER A 22 -4.52 -0.96 13.59
N PHE A 23 -5.59 -1.30 12.88
CA PHE A 23 -6.20 -2.61 13.04
C PHE A 23 -5.36 -3.73 12.39
N THR A 24 -4.80 -3.46 11.22
CA THR A 24 -3.97 -4.40 10.47
C THR A 24 -2.73 -3.70 9.90
N ILE A 25 -1.75 -4.46 9.42
CA ILE A 25 -0.60 -3.93 8.68
C ILE A 25 -0.99 -3.24 7.38
N TYR A 26 -2.21 -3.42 6.90
CA TYR A 26 -2.74 -2.80 5.67
C TYR A 26 -3.42 -1.45 5.92
N ASP A 27 -3.69 -1.10 7.19
CA ASP A 27 -4.30 0.18 7.54
C ASP A 27 -3.22 1.25 7.74
N SER A 28 -2.45 1.11 8.81
CA SER A 28 -1.39 2.07 9.17
C SER A 28 -0.38 1.39 10.04
N VAL A 29 0.89 1.42 9.67
CA VAL A 29 1.98 0.77 10.40
C VAL A 29 3.23 1.62 10.39
N GLY A 30 3.94 1.63 11.53
CA GLY A 30 5.25 2.21 11.69
C GLY A 30 5.27 3.73 11.91
N PHE A 31 6.47 4.26 12.03
CA PHE A 31 6.78 5.69 12.05
C PHE A 31 7.56 6.06 10.79
N ASP A 32 7.38 7.28 10.30
CA ASP A 32 8.27 7.86 9.29
C ASP A 32 9.59 8.28 9.96
N CYS A 33 10.57 7.37 9.96
CA CYS A 33 11.87 7.57 10.60
C CYS A 33 12.87 8.36 9.72
N MET A 34 12.62 8.41 8.39
CA MET A 34 13.49 9.09 7.44
C MET A 34 12.91 10.42 6.97
N ASN A 35 12.16 11.10 7.82
CA ASN A 35 11.56 12.39 7.51
C ASN A 35 12.62 13.41 7.07
N ASN A 36 12.89 13.44 5.76
CA ASN A 36 13.91 14.29 5.15
C ASN A 36 13.32 15.58 4.53
N GLY A 37 12.19 16.03 5.06
CA GLY A 37 11.45 17.21 4.58
C GLY A 37 10.72 17.02 3.26
N ARG A 38 10.65 15.79 2.74
CA ARG A 38 9.88 15.50 1.53
C ARG A 38 8.40 15.30 1.90
N MET A 39 7.54 15.65 0.96
CA MET A 39 6.13 15.34 1.08
C MET A 39 5.94 13.82 1.04
N PRO A 40 5.18 13.23 1.99
CA PRO A 40 4.88 11.81 1.96
C PRO A 40 4.05 11.47 0.72
N VAL A 41 4.27 10.29 0.16
CA VAL A 41 3.48 9.75 -0.94
C VAL A 41 2.12 9.29 -0.40
N THR A 42 1.08 9.34 -1.23
CA THR A 42 -0.27 8.86 -0.88
C THR A 42 -0.20 7.44 -0.30
N GLY A 43 -0.83 7.26 0.86
CA GLY A 43 -0.84 5.98 1.58
C GLY A 43 0.34 5.78 2.54
N ILE A 44 1.35 6.64 2.51
CA ILE A 44 2.44 6.63 3.50
C ILE A 44 2.10 7.63 4.60
N LEU A 45 2.16 7.16 5.84
CA LEU A 45 1.90 8.00 6.99
C LEU A 45 3.06 8.97 7.22
N HIS A 46 2.69 10.20 7.55
CA HIS A 46 3.63 11.22 7.96
C HIS A 46 3.48 11.48 9.45
N PHE A 47 4.58 11.33 10.17
CA PHE A 47 4.63 11.55 11.60
C PHE A 47 5.63 12.64 11.97
N ALA A 48 5.42 13.26 13.12
CA ALA A 48 6.42 14.15 13.69
C ALA A 48 7.69 13.35 14.06
N HIS A 49 8.86 13.87 13.69
CA HIS A 49 10.17 13.24 13.87
C HIS A 49 10.51 12.81 15.31
N TRP A 50 9.79 13.32 16.29
CA TRP A 50 9.99 12.98 17.70
C TRP A 50 9.24 11.73 18.15
N TYR A 51 8.31 11.15 17.35
CA TYR A 51 7.56 9.95 17.74
C TYR A 51 8.49 8.75 17.98
N GLU A 52 9.39 8.47 17.05
CA GLU A 52 10.38 7.40 17.19
C GLU A 52 11.21 7.57 18.46
N LYS A 53 11.72 8.80 18.69
CA LYS A 53 12.52 9.11 19.88
C LYS A 53 11.78 8.80 21.18
N HIS A 54 10.49 9.12 21.27
CA HIS A 54 9.67 8.80 22.45
C HIS A 54 9.42 7.30 22.61
N ALA A 55 9.21 6.59 21.53
CA ALA A 55 9.05 5.13 21.59
C ALA A 55 10.34 4.46 22.09
N LEU A 56 11.48 4.81 21.52
CA LEU A 56 12.79 4.28 21.95
C LEU A 56 13.10 4.64 23.40
N ALA A 57 12.84 5.88 23.84
CA ALA A 57 13.04 6.31 25.22
C ALA A 57 12.12 5.58 26.22
N TYR A 58 10.96 5.08 25.79
CA TYR A 58 10.07 4.26 26.59
C TYR A 58 10.55 2.81 26.72
N GLY A 59 11.48 2.38 25.87
CA GLY A 59 12.04 1.02 25.87
C GLY A 59 11.51 0.12 24.75
N PHE A 60 10.92 0.67 23.71
CA PHE A 60 10.65 -0.10 22.49
C PHE A 60 11.93 -0.35 21.71
N GLU A 61 11.98 -1.48 21.03
CA GLU A 61 13.02 -1.85 20.09
C GLU A 61 12.47 -1.85 18.67
N LYS A 62 13.32 -1.53 17.70
CA LYS A 62 12.93 -1.56 16.30
C LYS A 62 12.71 -3.00 15.85
N LYS A 63 11.53 -3.30 15.32
CA LYS A 63 11.17 -4.62 14.80
C LYS A 63 11.60 -4.79 13.34
N ALA A 64 11.26 -3.85 12.48
CA ALA A 64 11.52 -3.92 11.04
C ALA A 64 11.54 -2.52 10.40
N ASP A 65 12.13 -2.44 9.21
CA ASP A 65 12.04 -1.27 8.33
C ASP A 65 11.16 -1.59 7.11
N TRP A 66 10.33 -0.64 6.76
CA TRP A 66 9.53 -0.67 5.53
C TRP A 66 10.04 0.46 4.63
N PHE A 67 10.51 0.11 3.44
CA PHE A 67 11.10 1.07 2.51
C PHE A 67 10.10 1.49 1.44
N CYS A 68 10.02 2.80 1.20
CA CYS A 68 9.36 3.37 0.05
C CYS A 68 10.42 3.81 -0.97
N PHE A 69 10.38 3.27 -2.18
CA PHE A 69 11.34 3.57 -3.22
C PHE A 69 10.76 4.56 -4.22
N MET A 70 11.54 5.58 -4.56
CA MET A 70 11.26 6.46 -5.69
C MET A 70 12.11 6.04 -6.87
N VAL A 71 11.46 5.70 -7.96
CA VAL A 71 12.11 5.33 -9.22
C VAL A 71 11.96 6.48 -10.20
N LYS A 72 13.08 6.98 -10.75
CA LYS A 72 13.09 7.99 -11.80
C LYS A 72 13.39 7.32 -13.15
N GLU A 73 12.64 7.69 -14.16
CA GLU A 73 12.77 7.10 -15.50
C GLU A 73 14.13 7.31 -16.13
N ASP A 74 14.70 8.50 -15.96
CA ASP A 74 16.00 8.93 -16.51
C ASP A 74 17.22 8.22 -15.91
N GLY A 75 17.05 7.50 -14.78
CA GLY A 75 18.11 6.76 -14.10
C GLY A 75 18.10 5.25 -14.35
N ILE A 76 17.17 4.72 -15.15
CA ILE A 76 16.99 3.28 -15.30
C ILE A 76 17.47 2.79 -16.66
N ASN A 77 18.36 1.80 -16.65
CA ASN A 77 18.60 0.99 -17.84
C ASN A 77 17.48 -0.07 -17.98
N TRP A 78 16.56 0.18 -18.90
CA TRP A 78 15.41 -0.69 -19.15
C TRP A 78 15.75 -1.96 -19.96
N ASP A 79 16.90 -1.99 -20.67
CA ASP A 79 17.26 -3.10 -21.56
C ASP A 79 17.27 -4.47 -20.89
N PRO A 80 17.82 -4.65 -19.66
CA PRO A 80 17.78 -5.94 -18.98
C PRO A 80 16.34 -6.39 -18.68
N LEU A 81 15.46 -5.46 -18.34
CA LEU A 81 14.05 -5.75 -18.04
C LEU A 81 13.29 -6.16 -19.31
N PHE A 82 13.52 -5.47 -20.43
CA PHE A 82 12.93 -5.86 -21.72
C PHE A 82 13.42 -7.22 -22.19
N LYS A 83 14.71 -7.53 -22.03
CA LYS A 83 15.25 -8.86 -22.35
C LYS A 83 14.62 -9.94 -21.47
N MET A 84 14.57 -9.72 -20.16
CA MET A 84 13.93 -10.65 -19.22
C MET A 84 12.45 -10.88 -19.59
N ARG A 85 11.70 -9.81 -19.89
CA ARG A 85 10.30 -9.91 -20.34
C ARG A 85 10.19 -10.78 -21.59
N ALA A 86 11.03 -10.55 -22.61
CA ALA A 86 11.02 -11.31 -23.86
C ALA A 86 11.32 -12.81 -23.62
N GLU A 87 12.27 -13.12 -22.75
CA GLU A 87 12.60 -14.49 -22.38
C GLU A 87 11.46 -15.18 -21.60
N LEU A 88 10.83 -14.47 -20.66
CA LEU A 88 9.67 -15.00 -19.93
C LEU A 88 8.49 -15.27 -20.87
N GLN A 89 8.20 -14.37 -21.80
CA GLN A 89 7.14 -14.57 -22.79
C GLN A 89 7.34 -15.79 -23.68
N LYS A 90 8.61 -16.18 -23.96
CA LYS A 90 8.91 -17.42 -24.70
C LYS A 90 8.71 -18.70 -23.87
N LYS A 91 8.85 -18.58 -22.55
CA LYS A 91 8.85 -19.75 -21.62
C LYS A 91 7.52 -19.98 -20.94
N THR A 92 6.58 -19.03 -21.04
CA THR A 92 5.32 -19.09 -20.30
C THR A 92 4.15 -18.70 -21.19
N ASP A 93 3.01 -19.40 -20.99
CA ASP A 93 1.74 -19.07 -21.63
C ASP A 93 0.96 -17.98 -20.87
N VAL A 94 1.67 -17.18 -20.06
CA VAL A 94 1.06 -16.10 -19.27
C VAL A 94 0.74 -14.93 -20.18
N LYS A 95 -0.52 -14.50 -20.13
CA LYS A 95 -1.01 -13.31 -20.85
C LYS A 95 -1.13 -12.15 -19.87
N PHE A 96 -0.65 -10.97 -20.26
CA PHE A 96 -0.84 -9.75 -19.51
C PHE A 96 -2.01 -8.97 -20.09
N VAL A 97 -3.01 -8.72 -19.25
CA VAL A 97 -4.27 -8.08 -19.65
C VAL A 97 -4.41 -6.76 -18.89
N ILE A 98 -4.50 -5.66 -19.63
CA ILE A 98 -4.83 -4.35 -19.06
C ILE A 98 -6.32 -4.34 -18.71
N ALA A 99 -6.64 -3.93 -17.48
CA ALA A 99 -8.01 -3.89 -17.01
C ALA A 99 -8.85 -2.85 -17.77
N LYS A 100 -10.09 -3.21 -18.07
CA LYS A 100 -11.10 -2.21 -18.44
C LYS A 100 -11.85 -1.80 -17.19
N LYS A 101 -12.17 -0.52 -17.06
CA LYS A 101 -12.84 0.04 -15.87
C LYS A 101 -14.09 -0.77 -15.44
N ARG A 102 -14.84 -1.27 -16.42
CA ARG A 102 -16.04 -2.09 -16.20
C ARG A 102 -15.74 -3.48 -15.63
N ASP A 103 -14.54 -4.02 -15.90
CA ASP A 103 -14.16 -5.38 -15.53
C ASP A 103 -13.48 -5.46 -14.16
N ILE A 104 -13.05 -4.31 -13.63
CA ILE A 104 -12.34 -4.20 -12.34
C ILE A 104 -13.19 -4.78 -11.19
N PRO A 105 -14.48 -4.45 -11.03
CA PRO A 105 -15.29 -4.99 -9.93
C PRO A 105 -15.42 -6.52 -9.96
N SER A 106 -15.51 -7.12 -11.12
CA SER A 106 -15.64 -8.59 -11.25
C SER A 106 -14.37 -9.34 -10.89
N ARG A 107 -13.21 -8.65 -10.85
CA ARG A 107 -11.91 -9.22 -10.49
C ARG A 107 -11.60 -9.14 -9.00
N SER A 108 -12.44 -8.52 -8.19
CA SER A 108 -12.19 -8.32 -6.76
C SER A 108 -11.90 -9.62 -6.01
N GLY A 109 -12.64 -10.69 -6.33
CA GLY A 109 -12.43 -12.01 -5.73
C GLY A 109 -11.06 -12.62 -6.08
N ASP A 110 -10.61 -12.50 -7.32
CA ASP A 110 -9.28 -12.95 -7.74
C ASP A 110 -8.18 -12.15 -7.06
N VAL A 111 -8.33 -10.82 -7.00
CA VAL A 111 -7.36 -9.93 -6.35
C VAL A 111 -7.24 -10.28 -4.86
N MET A 112 -8.37 -10.49 -4.16
CA MET A 112 -8.37 -10.89 -2.76
C MET A 112 -7.67 -12.24 -2.55
N ARG A 113 -8.00 -13.23 -3.36
CA ARG A 113 -7.40 -14.56 -3.29
C ARG A 113 -5.89 -14.51 -3.47
N ILE A 114 -5.43 -13.82 -4.50
CA ILE A 114 -4.00 -13.67 -4.81
C ILE A 114 -3.30 -12.87 -3.72
N PHE A 115 -3.92 -11.79 -3.25
CA PHE A 115 -3.37 -10.96 -2.18
C PHE A 115 -3.16 -11.77 -0.90
N ASN A 116 -4.20 -12.45 -0.41
CA ASN A 116 -4.10 -13.26 0.80
C ASN A 116 -3.05 -14.37 0.66
N ALA A 117 -3.00 -15.07 -0.48
CA ALA A 117 -2.01 -16.12 -0.73
C ALA A 117 -0.58 -15.56 -0.81
N ALA A 118 -0.38 -14.41 -1.44
CA ALA A 118 0.95 -13.79 -1.56
C ALA A 118 1.50 -13.29 -0.22
N TRP A 119 0.63 -12.93 0.70
CA TRP A 119 1.01 -12.41 2.01
C TRP A 119 1.03 -13.47 3.12
N GLU A 120 0.56 -14.69 2.86
CA GLU A 120 0.40 -15.76 3.87
C GLU A 120 1.67 -16.04 4.68
N GLY A 121 2.85 -15.90 4.06
CA GLY A 121 4.15 -16.12 4.74
C GLY A 121 4.71 -14.91 5.48
N ASN A 122 4.03 -13.76 5.45
CA ASN A 122 4.55 -12.55 6.12
C ASN A 122 4.15 -12.51 7.58
N GLU A 123 5.09 -12.09 8.42
CA GLU A 123 4.82 -11.85 9.84
C GLU A 123 3.73 -10.78 10.01
N ASP A 124 2.87 -10.97 11.00
CA ASP A 124 1.71 -10.13 11.29
C ASP A 124 0.62 -10.11 10.18
N HIS A 125 0.73 -10.96 9.15
CA HIS A 125 -0.33 -11.11 8.17
C HIS A 125 -1.60 -11.65 8.81
N ILE A 126 -2.71 -10.98 8.54
CA ILE A 126 -4.07 -11.44 8.83
C ILE A 126 -4.83 -11.45 7.52
N ALA A 127 -5.30 -12.61 7.08
CA ALA A 127 -6.05 -12.72 5.84
C ALA A 127 -7.27 -11.80 5.87
N LEU A 128 -7.43 -10.99 4.83
CA LEU A 128 -8.57 -10.11 4.70
C LEU A 128 -9.84 -10.91 4.45
N THR A 129 -10.89 -10.58 5.19
CA THR A 129 -12.24 -11.06 4.90
C THR A 129 -12.80 -10.37 3.66
N GLN A 130 -13.77 -10.98 3.01
CA GLN A 130 -14.43 -10.39 1.82
C GLN A 130 -14.91 -8.96 2.10
N LYS A 131 -15.56 -8.74 3.25
CA LYS A 131 -16.08 -7.42 3.64
C LYS A 131 -14.97 -6.36 3.79
N GLN A 132 -13.84 -6.70 4.39
CA GLN A 132 -12.70 -5.80 4.54
C GLN A 132 -12.07 -5.50 3.18
N PHE A 133 -11.92 -6.54 2.36
CA PHE A 133 -11.36 -6.40 1.03
C PHE A 133 -12.24 -5.54 0.12
N ASP A 134 -13.55 -5.75 0.11
CA ASP A 134 -14.50 -4.96 -0.68
C ASP A 134 -14.47 -3.47 -0.30
N LYS A 135 -14.33 -3.18 1.02
CA LYS A 135 -14.16 -1.79 1.47
C LYS A 135 -12.89 -1.19 0.91
N MET A 136 -11.74 -1.84 1.12
CA MET A 136 -10.45 -1.39 0.62
C MET A 136 -10.45 -1.23 -0.90
N PHE A 137 -11.01 -2.20 -1.61
CA PHE A 137 -11.09 -2.19 -3.07
C PHE A 137 -12.00 -1.06 -3.60
N ASN A 138 -13.10 -0.76 -2.91
CA ASN A 138 -13.98 0.35 -3.26
C ASN A 138 -13.30 1.72 -3.08
N GLU A 139 -12.42 1.85 -2.10
CA GLU A 139 -11.61 3.05 -1.91
C GLU A 139 -10.53 3.18 -3.00
N LEU A 140 -9.82 2.10 -3.29
CA LEU A 140 -8.79 2.06 -4.33
C LEU A 140 -9.34 2.35 -5.73
N LYS A 141 -10.51 1.82 -6.08
CA LYS A 141 -11.08 2.02 -7.43
C LYS A 141 -11.39 3.48 -7.77
N MET A 142 -11.48 4.37 -6.77
CA MET A 142 -11.72 5.80 -7.00
C MET A 142 -10.48 6.51 -7.55
N ILE A 143 -9.30 6.03 -7.18
CA ILE A 143 -8.00 6.58 -7.59
C ILE A 143 -7.26 5.69 -8.59
N LEU A 144 -7.79 4.51 -8.88
CA LEU A 144 -7.17 3.56 -9.80
C LEU A 144 -7.27 4.08 -11.23
N ILE A 145 -6.13 4.08 -11.93
CA ILE A 145 -6.08 4.30 -13.36
C ILE A 145 -6.16 2.93 -14.03
N PRO A 146 -7.24 2.64 -14.79
CA PRO A 146 -7.45 1.30 -15.38
C PRO A 146 -6.28 0.84 -16.24
N GLU A 147 -5.65 1.75 -16.96
CA GLU A 147 -4.51 1.49 -17.85
C GLU A 147 -3.27 1.02 -17.08
N LEU A 148 -3.19 1.33 -15.77
CA LEU A 148 -2.13 0.91 -14.85
C LEU A 148 -2.54 -0.30 -13.99
N ALA A 149 -3.71 -0.88 -14.26
CA ALA A 149 -4.16 -2.12 -13.64
C ALA A 149 -3.92 -3.28 -14.62
N ILE A 150 -2.91 -4.09 -14.34
CA ILE A 150 -2.49 -5.20 -15.20
C ILE A 150 -2.70 -6.51 -14.47
N PHE A 151 -3.36 -7.44 -15.14
CA PHE A 151 -3.57 -8.81 -14.64
C PHE A 151 -2.72 -9.79 -15.43
N ALA A 152 -2.12 -10.74 -14.74
CA ALA A 152 -1.45 -11.89 -15.34
C ALA A 152 -2.43 -13.07 -15.35
N GLU A 153 -2.69 -13.63 -16.53
CA GLU A 153 -3.64 -14.73 -16.73
C GLU A 153 -2.94 -15.95 -17.33
N LYS A 154 -3.26 -17.11 -16.82
CA LYS A 154 -2.85 -18.42 -17.35
C LYS A 154 -4.03 -19.39 -17.29
N ASP A 155 -4.29 -20.11 -18.36
CA ASP A 155 -5.38 -21.09 -18.47
C ASP A 155 -6.75 -20.52 -18.05
N GLY A 156 -7.02 -19.25 -18.44
CA GLY A 156 -8.26 -18.54 -18.12
C GLY A 156 -8.39 -18.10 -16.65
N LYS A 157 -7.34 -18.24 -15.83
CA LYS A 157 -7.34 -17.85 -14.42
C LYS A 157 -6.40 -16.69 -14.18
N THR A 158 -6.81 -15.73 -13.37
CA THR A 158 -5.91 -14.68 -12.88
C THR A 158 -4.94 -15.28 -11.85
N ILE A 159 -3.65 -15.16 -12.12
CA ILE A 159 -2.56 -15.68 -11.28
C ILE A 159 -1.71 -14.58 -10.64
N GLY A 160 -1.87 -13.33 -11.06
CA GLY A 160 -1.15 -12.18 -10.51
C GLY A 160 -1.76 -10.87 -10.97
N PHE A 161 -1.40 -9.80 -10.29
CA PHE A 161 -1.84 -8.46 -10.67
C PHE A 161 -0.84 -7.39 -10.23
N ILE A 162 -0.88 -6.25 -10.91
CA ILE A 162 -0.29 -4.97 -10.48
C ILE A 162 -1.41 -3.95 -10.56
N LEU A 163 -1.60 -3.21 -9.47
CA LEU A 163 -2.52 -2.09 -9.39
C LEU A 163 -1.72 -0.84 -9.03
N SER A 164 -1.76 0.16 -9.88
CA SER A 164 -1.05 1.42 -9.66
C SER A 164 -2.02 2.58 -9.76
N GLY A 165 -1.73 3.64 -9.05
CA GLY A 165 -2.50 4.88 -9.07
C GLY A 165 -1.58 6.10 -9.06
N PRO A 166 -2.13 7.29 -9.30
CA PRO A 166 -1.38 8.52 -9.24
C PRO A 166 -1.01 8.86 -7.79
N ASP A 167 0.07 9.60 -7.60
CA ASP A 167 0.36 10.21 -6.31
C ASP A 167 -0.55 11.44 -6.10
N ALA A 168 -1.54 11.29 -5.25
CA ALA A 168 -2.49 12.37 -4.92
C ALA A 168 -1.92 13.36 -3.89
N SER A 169 -0.76 13.11 -3.30
CA SER A 169 -0.19 13.92 -2.21
C SER A 169 -0.01 15.39 -2.58
N PRO A 170 0.48 15.77 -3.77
CA PRO A 170 0.59 17.18 -4.16
C PRO A 170 -0.77 17.88 -4.23
N GLY A 171 -1.79 17.17 -4.69
CA GLY A 171 -3.16 17.66 -4.73
C GLY A 171 -3.75 17.83 -3.33
N ILE A 172 -3.58 16.83 -2.47
CA ILE A 172 -4.03 16.85 -1.07
C ILE A 172 -3.35 17.98 -0.29
N ALA A 173 -2.05 18.16 -0.45
CA ALA A 173 -1.32 19.25 0.20
C ALA A 173 -1.85 20.64 -0.21
N ALA A 174 -2.27 20.81 -1.47
CA ALA A 174 -2.86 22.05 -1.95
C ALA A 174 -4.22 22.39 -1.32
N LEU A 175 -4.88 21.41 -0.69
CA LEU A 175 -6.13 21.63 0.07
C LEU A 175 -5.88 22.36 1.39
N ASN A 176 -4.67 22.26 1.94
CA ASN A 176 -4.28 22.86 3.22
C ASN A 176 -5.32 22.63 4.34
N GLY A 177 -5.77 21.38 4.48
CA GLY A 177 -6.74 20.95 5.48
C GLY A 177 -8.21 21.38 5.22
N HIS A 178 -8.53 22.00 4.09
CA HIS A 178 -9.86 22.50 3.79
C HIS A 178 -10.47 21.84 2.55
N LEU A 179 -11.61 21.17 2.71
CA LEU A 179 -12.35 20.47 1.65
C LEU A 179 -13.48 21.35 1.03
N TYR A 180 -13.18 22.59 0.66
CA TYR A 180 -14.16 23.41 -0.07
C TYR A 180 -14.34 22.94 -1.52
N PRO A 181 -15.55 23.07 -2.12
CA PRO A 181 -15.83 22.53 -3.46
C PRO A 181 -14.82 22.95 -4.54
N TRP A 182 -14.41 24.22 -4.55
CA TRP A 182 -13.42 24.74 -5.52
C TRP A 182 -12.01 24.21 -5.29
N ARG A 183 -11.67 23.79 -4.07
CA ARG A 183 -10.38 23.12 -3.78
C ARG A 183 -10.40 21.66 -4.22
N LEU A 184 -11.55 20.99 -4.15
CA LEU A 184 -11.72 19.65 -4.74
C LEU A 184 -11.50 19.65 -6.26
N ILE A 185 -12.00 20.69 -6.96
CA ILE A 185 -11.72 20.87 -8.39
C ILE A 185 -10.20 20.97 -8.62
N LYS A 186 -9.51 21.75 -7.78
CA LYS A 186 -8.05 21.88 -7.84
C LYS A 186 -7.32 20.57 -7.58
N LEU A 187 -7.82 19.72 -6.68
CA LEU A 187 -7.32 18.38 -6.44
C LEU A 187 -7.42 17.53 -7.70
N LEU A 188 -8.61 17.48 -8.31
CA LEU A 188 -8.87 16.70 -9.53
C LEU A 188 -8.05 17.15 -10.74
N TRP A 189 -7.58 18.40 -10.76
CA TRP A 189 -6.71 18.92 -11.82
C TRP A 189 -5.22 18.62 -11.62
N ARG A 190 -4.83 18.17 -10.42
CA ARG A 190 -3.43 17.92 -10.05
C ARG A 190 -3.10 16.44 -9.84
N VAL A 191 -4.12 15.60 -9.86
CA VAL A 191 -4.04 14.13 -9.80
C VAL A 191 -4.33 13.55 -11.18
#